data_007dbd7e81209889db78f3f86909495c
#
_entry.id   007dbd7e81209889db78f3f86909495c
#
_cell.length_a   1.000
_cell.length_b   1.000
_cell.length_c   1.000
_cell.angle_alpha   90.00
_cell.angle_beta   90.00
_cell.angle_gamma   90.00
#
_symmetry.space_group_name_H-M   'P 1'
#
loop_
_entity.id
_entity.type
_entity.pdbx_description
1 polymer ?
#
loop_
_entity_poly.entity_id
_entity_poly.type
_entity_poly.pdbx_seq_one_letter_code
_entity_poly.pdbx_strand_id
1 'polypeptide(L)'
;MGTVNLLEAVRLVSSVKSVVNVTSDKCYENREWEWGYRENEPMGGFDPYSNSKGCSELVTSCYINSFFNGSDGASIATARAGNVVGGGDWAEDRLIPDIIRSLQKKEPVLIRNPFATRPWQHVLEPLSGYLCLAENLFNHGDRYAGGWNFGPLYEDVRSVGDVTQHIIDAWQDKAQW
;
A
#
# COMPACT_ATOMS: atom_id res chain seq x y z
N MET A 1 -9.02 -14.03 -8.07
CA MET A 1 -10.48 -14.34 -8.08
C MET A 1 -11.30 -13.32 -7.30
N GLY A 2 -10.95 -12.93 -6.06
CA GLY A 2 -11.73 -11.96 -5.28
C GLY A 2 -12.01 -10.64 -5.99
N THR A 3 -10.98 -10.04 -6.62
CA THR A 3 -11.12 -8.80 -7.40
C THR A 3 -12.10 -8.97 -8.58
N VAL A 4 -12.02 -10.09 -9.30
CA VAL A 4 -12.96 -10.40 -10.39
C VAL A 4 -14.39 -10.46 -9.87
N ASN A 5 -14.62 -11.23 -8.80
CA ASN A 5 -15.96 -11.41 -8.24
C ASN A 5 -16.56 -10.07 -7.76
N LEU A 6 -15.72 -9.21 -7.14
CA LEU A 6 -16.14 -7.89 -6.70
C LEU A 6 -16.53 -7.01 -7.90
N LEU A 7 -15.69 -6.94 -8.93
CA LEU A 7 -15.92 -6.09 -10.08
C LEU A 7 -17.12 -6.58 -10.93
N GLU A 8 -17.34 -7.90 -11.02
CA GLU A 8 -18.58 -8.44 -11.61
C GLU A 8 -19.82 -8.03 -10.79
N ALA A 9 -19.76 -8.08 -9.46
CA ALA A 9 -20.86 -7.61 -8.64
C ALA A 9 -21.12 -6.10 -8.83
N VAL A 10 -20.08 -5.29 -8.92
CA VAL A 10 -20.19 -3.84 -9.20
C VAL A 10 -20.90 -3.57 -10.54
N ARG A 11 -20.62 -4.36 -11.57
CA ARG A 11 -21.31 -4.25 -12.88
C ARG A 11 -22.82 -4.46 -12.80
N LEU A 12 -23.26 -5.26 -11.84
CA LEU A 12 -24.68 -5.62 -11.68
C LEU A 12 -25.43 -4.68 -10.72
N VAL A 13 -24.72 -3.82 -10.00
CA VAL A 13 -25.28 -2.97 -8.93
C VAL A 13 -25.14 -1.49 -9.30
N SER A 14 -26.18 -0.92 -9.90
CA SER A 14 -26.19 0.47 -10.38
C SER A 14 -26.07 1.55 -9.30
N SER A 15 -26.30 1.20 -8.03
CA SER A 15 -26.15 2.12 -6.90
C SER A 15 -24.68 2.36 -6.50
N VAL A 16 -23.75 1.49 -6.89
CA VAL A 16 -22.32 1.73 -6.69
C VAL A 16 -21.82 2.77 -7.68
N LYS A 17 -21.24 3.86 -7.20
CA LYS A 17 -20.75 4.97 -8.03
C LYS A 17 -19.24 5.14 -8.03
N SER A 18 -18.56 4.74 -6.97
CA SER A 18 -17.09 4.77 -6.89
C SER A 18 -16.54 3.55 -6.20
N VAL A 19 -15.40 3.07 -6.68
CA VAL A 19 -14.68 1.92 -6.09
C VAL A 19 -13.19 2.24 -6.01
N VAL A 20 -12.62 2.11 -4.83
CA VAL A 20 -11.16 2.16 -4.63
C VAL A 20 -10.69 0.77 -4.25
N ASN A 21 -9.98 0.10 -5.15
CA ASN A 21 -9.35 -1.19 -4.91
C ASN A 21 -7.96 -1.00 -4.30
N VAL A 22 -7.83 -1.26 -3.00
CA VAL A 22 -6.56 -1.11 -2.28
C VAL A 22 -5.64 -2.30 -2.56
N THR A 23 -4.53 -2.03 -3.22
CA THR A 23 -3.52 -3.04 -3.57
C THR A 23 -2.25 -2.89 -2.72
N SER A 24 -1.11 -2.56 -3.30
CA SER A 24 0.16 -2.39 -2.60
C SER A 24 1.23 -1.84 -3.55
N ASP A 25 2.25 -1.17 -3.04
CA ASP A 25 3.49 -0.83 -3.75
C ASP A 25 4.22 -2.06 -4.32
N LYS A 26 4.00 -3.24 -3.72
CA LYS A 26 4.59 -4.51 -4.16
C LYS A 26 3.98 -5.09 -5.45
N CYS A 27 3.01 -4.40 -6.04
CA CYS A 27 2.46 -4.79 -7.34
C CYS A 27 3.43 -4.59 -8.50
N TYR A 28 4.44 -3.74 -8.34
CA TYR A 28 5.41 -3.44 -9.38
C TYR A 28 6.46 -4.54 -9.57
N GLU A 29 6.98 -4.65 -10.79
CA GLU A 29 8.21 -5.38 -11.05
C GLU A 29 9.36 -4.69 -10.32
N ASN A 30 9.93 -5.36 -9.30
CA ASN A 30 11.00 -4.78 -8.51
C ASN A 30 12.34 -4.77 -9.27
N ARG A 31 12.86 -3.58 -9.55
CA ARG A 31 14.10 -3.36 -10.30
C ARG A 31 15.29 -2.97 -9.42
N GLU A 32 15.10 -2.88 -8.11
CA GLU A 32 16.13 -2.50 -7.13
C GLU A 32 16.88 -1.20 -7.53
N TRP A 33 16.18 -0.24 -8.12
CA TRP A 33 16.74 1.05 -8.50
C TRP A 33 16.44 2.13 -7.45
N GLU A 34 17.11 3.28 -7.56
CA GLU A 34 16.99 4.37 -6.59
C GLU A 34 15.75 5.27 -6.78
N TRP A 35 15.05 5.14 -7.91
CA TRP A 35 13.88 5.96 -8.24
C TRP A 35 12.60 5.36 -7.65
N GLY A 36 11.68 6.25 -7.24
CA GLY A 36 10.31 5.83 -6.94
C GLY A 36 9.56 5.33 -8.18
N TYR A 37 8.70 4.33 -8.00
CA TYR A 37 7.87 3.80 -9.09
C TYR A 37 6.74 4.77 -9.45
N ARG A 38 6.48 4.92 -10.74
CA ARG A 38 5.33 5.68 -11.27
C ARG A 38 4.16 4.73 -11.51
N GLU A 39 2.96 5.28 -11.58
CA GLU A 39 1.73 4.50 -11.74
C GLU A 39 1.67 3.69 -13.03
N ASN A 40 2.40 4.10 -14.06
CA ASN A 40 2.48 3.42 -15.37
C ASN A 40 3.65 2.43 -15.49
N GLU A 41 4.41 2.19 -14.42
CA GLU A 41 5.50 1.22 -14.45
C GLU A 41 4.97 -0.23 -14.52
N PRO A 42 5.78 -1.17 -15.07
CA PRO A 42 5.38 -2.56 -15.21
C PRO A 42 4.97 -3.22 -13.90
N MET A 43 3.88 -4.00 -13.97
CA MET A 43 3.41 -4.83 -12.88
C MET A 43 4.10 -6.20 -12.90
N GLY A 44 4.43 -6.71 -11.71
CA GLY A 44 5.02 -8.04 -11.59
C GLY A 44 5.72 -8.23 -10.25
N GLY A 45 5.20 -9.11 -9.41
CA GLY A 45 5.81 -9.43 -8.12
C GLY A 45 6.66 -10.70 -8.20
N PHE A 46 7.75 -10.76 -7.44
CA PHE A 46 8.60 -11.94 -7.38
C PHE A 46 7.98 -13.06 -6.52
N ASP A 47 7.32 -12.70 -5.43
CA ASP A 47 6.66 -13.63 -4.52
C ASP A 47 5.14 -13.72 -4.80
N PRO A 48 4.45 -14.78 -4.28
CA PRO A 48 3.02 -14.97 -4.52
C PRO A 48 2.13 -13.81 -4.03
N TYR A 49 2.49 -13.16 -2.92
CA TYR A 49 1.75 -12.00 -2.43
C TYR A 49 1.87 -10.82 -3.39
N SER A 50 3.10 -10.44 -3.71
CA SER A 50 3.41 -9.33 -4.62
C SER A 50 2.75 -9.53 -5.99
N ASN A 51 2.88 -10.73 -6.54
CA ASN A 51 2.27 -11.06 -7.82
C ASN A 51 0.73 -11.08 -7.76
N SER A 52 0.14 -11.52 -6.65
CA SER A 52 -1.32 -11.46 -6.48
C SER A 52 -1.85 -10.02 -6.51
N LYS A 53 -1.07 -9.06 -6.00
CA LYS A 53 -1.40 -7.63 -6.04
C LYS A 53 -1.23 -7.07 -7.46
N GLY A 54 -0.17 -7.44 -8.18
CA GLY A 54 -0.02 -7.12 -9.61
C GLY A 54 -1.17 -7.67 -10.45
N CYS A 55 -1.58 -8.91 -10.22
CA CYS A 55 -2.76 -9.49 -10.88
C CYS A 55 -4.05 -8.71 -10.57
N SER A 56 -4.22 -8.23 -9.33
CA SER A 56 -5.38 -7.40 -8.96
C SER A 56 -5.39 -6.08 -9.73
N GLU A 57 -4.23 -5.44 -9.91
CA GLU A 57 -4.06 -4.23 -10.73
C GLU A 57 -4.43 -4.48 -12.19
N LEU A 58 -3.87 -5.53 -12.81
CA LEU A 58 -4.14 -5.87 -14.20
C LEU A 58 -5.62 -6.20 -14.44
N VAL A 59 -6.24 -6.94 -13.53
CA VAL A 59 -7.68 -7.23 -13.57
C VAL A 59 -8.49 -5.93 -13.48
N THR A 60 -8.17 -5.06 -12.52
CA THR A 60 -8.89 -3.79 -12.34
C THR A 60 -8.77 -2.91 -13.59
N SER A 61 -7.57 -2.77 -14.14
CA SER A 61 -7.33 -2.02 -15.38
C SER A 61 -8.11 -2.60 -16.56
N CYS A 62 -8.14 -3.93 -16.71
CA CYS A 62 -8.93 -4.60 -17.74
C CYS A 62 -10.42 -4.26 -17.60
N TYR A 63 -10.96 -4.32 -16.39
CA TYR A 63 -12.37 -4.02 -16.13
C TYR A 63 -12.70 -2.54 -16.36
N ILE A 64 -11.83 -1.60 -15.95
CA ILE A 64 -12.00 -0.18 -16.25
C ILE A 64 -12.14 0.01 -17.76
N ASN A 65 -11.19 -0.51 -18.54
CA ASN A 65 -11.15 -0.32 -19.98
C ASN A 65 -12.32 -0.98 -20.72
N SER A 66 -12.81 -2.12 -20.22
CA SER A 66 -13.83 -2.92 -20.92
C SER A 66 -15.26 -2.59 -20.53
N PHE A 67 -15.50 -2.16 -19.28
CA PHE A 67 -16.85 -2.07 -18.72
C PHE A 67 -17.17 -0.78 -17.97
N PHE A 68 -16.17 -0.01 -17.56
CA PHE A 68 -16.34 1.13 -16.69
C PHE A 68 -15.77 2.44 -17.28
N ASN A 69 -15.60 2.51 -18.58
CA ASN A 69 -15.08 3.70 -19.26
C ASN A 69 -16.21 4.58 -19.85
N GLY A 70 -17.29 4.78 -19.13
CA GLY A 70 -18.44 5.56 -19.59
C GLY A 70 -19.18 6.26 -18.46
N SER A 71 -19.98 7.24 -18.81
CA SER A 71 -20.68 8.16 -17.86
C SER A 71 -21.71 7.50 -16.93
N ASP A 72 -22.14 6.28 -17.22
CA ASP A 72 -23.28 5.65 -16.53
C ASP A 72 -22.90 4.57 -15.51
N GLY A 73 -21.63 4.21 -15.43
CA GLY A 73 -21.09 3.16 -14.55
C GLY A 73 -20.46 3.69 -13.26
N ALA A 74 -19.91 2.78 -12.46
CA ALA A 74 -19.04 3.11 -11.34
C ALA A 74 -17.67 3.55 -11.85
N SER A 75 -17.09 4.60 -11.28
CA SER A 75 -15.71 5.00 -11.53
C SER A 75 -14.78 4.24 -10.59
N ILE A 76 -13.71 3.66 -11.14
CA ILE A 76 -12.85 2.72 -10.42
C ILE A 76 -11.40 3.17 -10.43
N ALA A 77 -10.74 3.11 -9.29
CA ALA A 77 -9.30 3.29 -9.17
C ALA A 77 -8.66 2.21 -8.30
N THR A 78 -7.36 2.04 -8.46
CA THR A 78 -6.52 1.28 -7.54
C THR A 78 -5.68 2.24 -6.69
N ALA A 79 -5.47 1.88 -5.43
CA ALA A 79 -4.66 2.63 -4.49
C ALA A 79 -3.49 1.76 -3.99
N ARG A 80 -2.27 2.25 -4.18
CA ARG A 80 -1.03 1.55 -3.87
C ARG A 80 -0.30 2.30 -2.78
N ALA A 81 -0.16 1.70 -1.61
CA ALA A 81 0.64 2.25 -0.52
C ALA A 81 1.80 1.31 -0.16
N GLY A 82 2.87 1.90 0.33
CA GLY A 82 4.05 1.20 0.84
C GLY A 82 3.89 0.76 2.28
N ASN A 83 4.98 0.89 3.06
CA ASN A 83 4.98 0.50 4.46
C ASN A 83 4.16 1.46 5.33
N VAL A 84 3.09 0.95 5.91
CA VAL A 84 2.16 1.71 6.75
C VAL A 84 2.35 1.30 8.21
N VAL A 85 2.45 2.30 9.08
CA VAL A 85 2.59 2.12 10.53
C VAL A 85 1.37 2.69 11.25
N GLY A 86 0.82 1.93 12.19
CA GLY A 86 -0.31 2.36 13.01
C GLY A 86 -0.50 1.45 14.21
N GLY A 87 -1.37 1.85 15.14
CA GLY A 87 -1.70 1.04 16.29
C GLY A 87 -2.53 -0.20 15.93
N GLY A 88 -2.46 -1.25 16.76
CA GLY A 88 -3.27 -2.46 16.62
C GLY A 88 -2.73 -3.54 15.68
N ASP A 89 -1.61 -3.32 15.00
CA ASP A 89 -0.92 -4.36 14.23
C ASP A 89 0.01 -5.16 15.15
N TRP A 90 -0.22 -6.46 15.24
CA TRP A 90 0.57 -7.40 16.04
C TRP A 90 1.00 -8.62 15.21
N ALA A 91 0.92 -8.53 13.88
CA ALA A 91 1.31 -9.62 13.01
C ALA A 91 2.80 -9.98 13.18
N GLU A 92 3.11 -11.27 13.06
CA GLU A 92 4.47 -11.77 13.04
C GLU A 92 5.21 -11.33 11.76
N ASP A 93 6.53 -11.29 11.81
CA ASP A 93 7.40 -10.85 10.70
C ASP A 93 7.14 -9.40 10.22
N ARG A 94 6.56 -8.57 11.10
CA ARG A 94 6.41 -7.13 10.89
C ARG A 94 7.40 -6.36 11.74
N LEU A 95 8.17 -5.46 11.11
CA LEU A 95 9.27 -4.75 11.79
C LEU A 95 8.82 -4.11 13.10
N ILE A 96 7.82 -3.23 13.08
CA ILE A 96 7.41 -2.48 14.28
C ILE A 96 6.86 -3.39 15.37
N PRO A 97 5.91 -4.31 15.09
CA PRO A 97 5.46 -5.29 16.09
C PRO A 97 6.58 -6.15 16.67
N ASP A 98 7.54 -6.59 15.85
CA ASP A 98 8.67 -7.41 16.31
C ASP A 98 9.60 -6.62 17.24
N ILE A 99 9.91 -5.36 16.88
CA ILE A 99 10.68 -4.46 17.77
C ILE A 99 9.96 -4.31 19.11
N ILE A 100 8.68 -3.96 19.11
CA ILE A 100 7.92 -3.74 20.35
C ILE A 100 7.87 -5.01 21.20
N ARG A 101 7.68 -6.18 20.59
CA ARG A 101 7.71 -7.46 21.32
C ARG A 101 9.06 -7.73 21.99
N SER A 102 10.16 -7.50 21.29
CA SER A 102 11.52 -7.68 21.83
C SER A 102 11.76 -6.71 23.00
N LEU A 103 11.39 -5.43 22.84
CA LEU A 103 11.53 -4.42 23.89
C LEU A 103 10.72 -4.77 25.15
N GLN A 104 9.48 -5.21 25.00
CA GLN A 104 8.63 -5.65 26.11
C GLN A 104 9.23 -6.83 26.88
N LYS A 105 9.89 -7.76 26.17
CA LYS A 105 10.57 -8.91 26.75
C LYS A 105 11.96 -8.61 27.30
N LYS A 106 12.48 -7.40 27.05
CA LYS A 106 13.86 -6.98 27.36
C LYS A 106 14.90 -7.85 26.64
N GLU A 107 14.58 -8.28 25.44
CA GLU A 107 15.44 -9.04 24.52
C GLU A 107 16.05 -8.10 23.48
N PRO A 108 17.25 -8.42 22.94
CA PRO A 108 17.82 -7.69 21.81
C PRO A 108 16.90 -7.76 20.58
N VAL A 109 16.77 -6.63 19.88
CA VAL A 109 15.99 -6.56 18.65
C VAL A 109 16.82 -7.13 17.49
N LEU A 110 16.35 -8.18 16.83
CA LEU A 110 17.04 -8.77 15.69
C LEU A 110 16.59 -8.12 14.38
N ILE A 111 17.52 -7.45 13.71
CA ILE A 111 17.28 -6.81 12.39
C ILE A 111 18.05 -7.56 11.31
N ARG A 112 17.34 -8.12 10.34
CA ARG A 112 17.93 -8.92 9.23
C ARG A 112 18.68 -8.05 8.21
N ASN A 113 18.14 -6.87 7.87
CA ASN A 113 18.75 -5.93 6.90
C ASN A 113 18.52 -4.48 7.33
N PRO A 114 19.42 -3.89 8.12
CA PRO A 114 19.28 -2.54 8.63
C PRO A 114 19.39 -1.46 7.55
N PHE A 115 20.06 -1.75 6.44
CA PHE A 115 20.30 -0.78 5.35
C PHE A 115 19.15 -0.72 4.34
N ALA A 116 18.20 -1.65 4.39
CA ALA A 116 17.05 -1.62 3.50
C ALA A 116 16.20 -0.37 3.78
N THR A 117 15.93 0.42 2.75
CA THR A 117 15.06 1.58 2.82
C THR A 117 13.61 1.20 2.57
N ARG A 118 12.67 1.95 3.19
CA ARG A 118 11.24 1.74 3.01
C ARG A 118 10.51 3.09 3.05
N PRO A 119 9.42 3.23 2.29
CA PRO A 119 8.57 4.41 2.28
C PRO A 119 7.59 4.39 3.47
N TRP A 120 8.11 4.66 4.66
CA TRP A 120 7.31 4.64 5.90
C TRP A 120 6.30 5.78 5.94
N GLN A 121 5.06 5.47 6.28
CA GLN A 121 4.02 6.47 6.49
C GLN A 121 3.07 6.05 7.60
N HIS A 122 2.46 7.03 8.26
CA HIS A 122 1.43 6.75 9.25
C HIS A 122 0.14 6.30 8.56
N VAL A 123 -0.59 5.36 9.17
CA VAL A 123 -1.79 4.75 8.58
C VAL A 123 -2.86 5.77 8.15
N LEU A 124 -2.95 6.90 8.82
CA LEU A 124 -3.91 7.95 8.48
C LEU A 124 -3.60 8.65 7.14
N GLU A 125 -2.34 8.66 6.70
CA GLU A 125 -1.95 9.25 5.42
C GLU A 125 -2.59 8.53 4.23
N PRO A 126 -2.33 7.22 4.01
CA PRO A 126 -2.96 6.53 2.90
C PRO A 126 -4.49 6.43 3.06
N LEU A 127 -5.02 6.30 4.30
CA LEU A 127 -6.48 6.26 4.50
C LEU A 127 -7.13 7.57 4.10
N SER A 128 -6.53 8.72 4.45
CA SER A 128 -7.01 10.03 3.99
C SER A 128 -6.98 10.13 2.47
N GLY A 129 -5.89 9.68 1.86
CA GLY A 129 -5.75 9.63 0.40
C GLY A 129 -6.81 8.74 -0.28
N TYR A 130 -7.10 7.57 0.29
CA TYR A 130 -8.13 6.66 -0.26
C TYR A 130 -9.53 7.28 -0.19
N LEU A 131 -9.86 7.95 0.92
CA LEU A 131 -11.15 8.63 1.05
C LEU A 131 -11.26 9.81 0.08
N CYS A 132 -10.20 10.61 -0.05
CA CYS A 132 -10.13 11.69 -1.03
C CYS A 132 -10.26 11.16 -2.47
N LEU A 133 -9.61 10.04 -2.81
CA LEU A 133 -9.74 9.40 -4.11
C LEU A 133 -11.16 8.91 -4.36
N ALA A 134 -11.79 8.28 -3.37
CA ALA A 134 -13.17 7.80 -3.48
C ALA A 134 -14.16 8.95 -3.70
N GLU A 135 -13.99 10.08 -2.99
CA GLU A 135 -14.77 11.29 -3.16
C GLU A 135 -14.60 11.90 -4.57
N ASN A 136 -13.36 11.96 -5.05
CA ASN A 136 -13.07 12.48 -6.38
C ASN A 136 -13.62 11.56 -7.49
N LEU A 137 -13.53 10.24 -7.33
CA LEU A 137 -14.17 9.29 -8.25
C LEU A 137 -15.69 9.50 -8.28
N PHE A 138 -16.30 9.70 -7.12
CA PHE A 138 -17.75 9.93 -7.04
C PHE A 138 -18.17 11.25 -7.71
N ASN A 139 -17.42 12.33 -7.49
CA ASN A 139 -17.78 13.67 -7.95
C ASN A 139 -17.34 13.96 -9.40
N HIS A 140 -16.24 13.34 -9.86
CA HIS A 140 -15.58 13.71 -11.12
C HIS A 140 -15.38 12.51 -12.06
N GLY A 141 -15.84 11.33 -11.67
CA GLY A 141 -15.87 10.14 -12.51
C GLY A 141 -14.50 9.72 -13.03
N ASP A 142 -14.46 9.35 -14.30
CA ASP A 142 -13.30 8.70 -14.95
C ASP A 142 -12.02 9.55 -14.97
N ARG A 143 -12.10 10.84 -14.67
CA ARG A 143 -10.92 11.69 -14.53
C ARG A 143 -9.93 11.18 -13.47
N TYR A 144 -10.43 10.48 -12.46
CA TYR A 144 -9.65 9.90 -11.38
C TYR A 144 -9.56 8.36 -11.45
N ALA A 145 -10.07 7.75 -12.50
CA ALA A 145 -9.93 6.33 -12.73
C ALA A 145 -8.46 5.94 -13.00
N GLY A 146 -8.09 4.69 -12.65
CA GLY A 146 -6.74 4.18 -12.85
C GLY A 146 -5.96 3.97 -11.57
N GLY A 147 -4.63 3.87 -11.68
CA GLY A 147 -3.75 3.61 -10.53
C GLY A 147 -3.24 4.88 -9.87
N TRP A 148 -3.14 4.86 -8.53
CA TRP A 148 -2.63 5.96 -7.72
C TRP A 148 -1.66 5.47 -6.66
N ASN A 149 -0.48 6.08 -6.59
CA ASN A 149 0.52 5.82 -5.55
C ASN A 149 0.30 6.76 -4.35
N PHE A 150 0.38 6.19 -3.16
CA PHE A 150 0.33 6.91 -1.89
C PHE A 150 1.60 6.57 -1.10
N GLY A 151 2.45 7.55 -0.91
CA GLY A 151 3.74 7.37 -0.24
C GLY A 151 4.28 8.69 0.31
N PRO A 152 5.30 8.63 1.16
CA PRO A 152 5.97 9.81 1.68
C PRO A 152 6.78 10.52 0.58
N LEU A 153 7.24 11.72 0.89
CA LEU A 153 8.23 12.40 0.06
C LEU A 153 9.56 11.62 0.09
N TYR A 154 10.37 11.78 -0.95
CA TYR A 154 11.66 11.09 -1.05
C TYR A 154 12.57 11.36 0.16
N GLU A 155 12.56 12.56 0.68
CA GLU A 155 13.32 13.00 1.86
C GLU A 155 12.86 12.33 3.18
N ASP A 156 11.69 11.72 3.19
CA ASP A 156 11.13 11.01 4.35
C ASP A 156 11.36 9.50 4.30
N VAL A 157 11.97 8.99 3.22
CA VAL A 157 12.37 7.58 3.13
C VAL A 157 13.47 7.30 4.16
N ARG A 158 13.28 6.27 4.98
CA ARG A 158 14.20 5.89 6.06
C ARG A 158 14.63 4.44 5.95
N SER A 159 15.85 4.17 6.40
CA SER A 159 16.31 2.80 6.54
C SER A 159 15.61 2.08 7.69
N VAL A 160 15.61 0.75 7.63
CA VAL A 160 15.12 -0.09 8.73
C VAL A 160 15.89 0.19 10.02
N GLY A 161 17.23 0.41 9.92
CA GLY A 161 18.07 0.77 11.06
C GLY A 161 17.69 2.10 11.68
N ASP A 162 17.46 3.16 10.88
CA ASP A 162 17.05 4.48 11.39
C ASP A 162 15.73 4.38 12.15
N VAL A 163 14.73 3.69 11.59
CA VAL A 163 13.43 3.51 12.25
C VAL A 163 13.59 2.72 13.55
N THR A 164 14.40 1.66 13.54
CA THR A 164 14.68 0.86 14.74
C THR A 164 15.32 1.72 15.83
N GLN A 165 16.35 2.50 15.47
CA GLN A 165 17.03 3.38 16.43
C GLN A 165 16.08 4.41 17.01
N HIS A 166 15.23 5.06 16.20
CA HIS A 166 14.23 6.01 16.69
C HIS A 166 13.26 5.40 17.70
N ILE A 167 12.82 4.16 17.47
CA ILE A 167 11.93 3.47 18.41
C ILE A 167 12.65 3.18 19.73
N ILE A 168 13.90 2.71 19.66
CA ILE A 168 14.73 2.41 20.84
C ILE A 168 15.00 3.68 21.64
N ASP A 169 15.35 4.78 20.98
CA ASP A 169 15.60 6.06 21.63
C ASP A 169 14.34 6.62 22.34
N ALA A 170 13.16 6.35 21.76
CA ALA A 170 11.88 6.71 22.36
C ALA A 170 11.45 5.75 23.50
N TRP A 171 12.06 4.56 23.59
CA TRP A 171 11.74 3.58 24.62
C TRP A 171 12.43 3.94 25.95
N GLN A 172 11.69 3.92 27.06
CA GLN A 172 12.18 4.41 28.36
C GLN A 172 13.30 3.55 28.96
N ASP A 173 13.41 2.27 28.61
CA ASP A 173 14.46 1.37 29.06
C ASP A 173 15.60 1.31 28.03
N LYS A 174 16.86 1.19 28.48
CA LYS A 174 18.01 1.01 27.58
C LYS A 174 17.88 -0.32 26.84
N ALA A 175 17.66 -0.25 25.57
CA ALA A 175 17.58 -1.41 24.68
C ALA A 175 18.72 -1.40 23.65
N GLN A 176 19.03 -2.57 23.06
CA GLN A 176 20.07 -2.76 22.04
C GLN A 176 19.50 -3.52 20.86
N TRP A 177 20.06 -3.30 19.70
CA TRP A 177 19.79 -4.03 18.45
C TRP A 177 21.06 -4.30 17.67
#